data_870f70aaf758d796347ba76ba20d01b0
#
_entry.id   870f70aaf758d796347ba76ba20d01b0
#
_cell.length_a   1.000
_cell.length_b   1.000
_cell.length_c   1.000
_cell.angle_alpha   90.00
_cell.angle_beta   90.00
_cell.angle_gamma   90.00
#
_symmetry.space_group_name_H-M   'P 1'
#
loop_
_entity.id
_entity.type
_entity.pdbx_description
1 polymer ?
#
loop_
_entity_poly.entity_id
_entity_poly.type
_entity_poly.pdbx_seq_one_letter_code
_entity_poly.pdbx_strand_id
1 'polypeptide(L)'
;KSLPTYQIDNVKYVTGESGGTDPEQPGDKVYTSSITLPEGTDPDANKASGGKVVIGGQKYSILKLGTSKAFGSWNSPMLQAGASKLSFFAVGWTGKTGQLTVVIENGGTFEGGATSKVIALDGKTAGAADNPPFTIAPADTDFYQYAMSGVTAATTIKFTTEGATSDKRAIIFGIN
;
A
#
# COMPACT_ATOMS: atom_id res chain seq x y z
N LYS A 1 13.35 -31.94 -51.90
CA LYS A 1 13.65 -30.83 -50.98
C LYS A 1 12.34 -30.49 -50.25
N SER A 2 12.22 -30.92 -49.02
CA SER A 2 11.07 -30.60 -48.16
C SER A 2 11.30 -29.23 -47.53
N LEU A 3 10.24 -28.41 -47.52
CA LEU A 3 10.19 -27.12 -46.87
C LEU A 3 10.05 -27.32 -45.36
N PRO A 4 10.68 -26.52 -44.50
CA PRO A 4 10.52 -26.61 -43.07
C PRO A 4 9.12 -26.14 -42.66
N THR A 5 8.47 -26.96 -41.84
CA THR A 5 7.18 -26.62 -41.21
C THR A 5 7.48 -25.72 -40.01
N TYR A 6 6.99 -24.48 -40.01
CA TYR A 6 6.99 -23.62 -38.85
C TYR A 6 5.76 -23.95 -38.00
N GLN A 7 5.99 -24.44 -36.80
CA GLN A 7 4.97 -24.50 -35.77
C GLN A 7 4.89 -23.12 -35.08
N ILE A 8 3.71 -22.52 -35.13
CA ILE A 8 3.40 -21.33 -34.34
C ILE A 8 2.67 -21.84 -33.10
N ASP A 9 3.41 -22.09 -32.03
CA ASP A 9 2.86 -22.33 -30.71
C ASP A 9 2.64 -21.00 -30.01
N ASN A 10 1.41 -20.77 -29.57
CA ASN A 10 0.90 -19.68 -28.73
C ASN A 10 0.00 -18.66 -29.44
N VAL A 11 -1.10 -19.13 -30.00
CA VAL A 11 -2.30 -18.26 -30.12
C VAL A 11 -3.25 -18.61 -28.98
N LYS A 12 -3.24 -17.84 -27.91
CA LYS A 12 -4.27 -17.90 -26.88
C LYS A 12 -5.52 -17.18 -27.40
N TYR A 13 -6.56 -17.92 -27.75
CA TYR A 13 -7.89 -17.36 -27.91
C TYR A 13 -8.48 -17.10 -26.53
N VAL A 14 -8.76 -15.86 -26.21
CA VAL A 14 -9.59 -15.49 -25.06
C VAL A 14 -11.04 -15.51 -25.54
N THR A 15 -11.73 -16.62 -25.34
CA THR A 15 -13.19 -16.64 -25.39
C THR A 15 -13.70 -16.21 -24.02
N GLY A 16 -14.45 -15.10 -24.00
CA GLY A 16 -15.17 -14.70 -22.79
C GLY A 16 -16.22 -15.74 -22.44
N GLU A 17 -16.31 -16.08 -21.18
CA GLU A 17 -17.51 -16.15 -20.35
C GLU A 17 -17.25 -16.91 -19.04
N SER A 18 -17.91 -16.36 -18.03
CA SER A 18 -18.36 -16.93 -16.75
C SER A 18 -17.35 -17.14 -15.63
N GLY A 19 -17.46 -16.26 -14.65
CA GLY A 19 -17.69 -16.61 -13.27
C GLY A 19 -16.94 -17.82 -12.69
N GLY A 20 -15.64 -17.74 -12.62
CA GLY A 20 -14.85 -18.56 -11.75
C GLY A 20 -13.85 -17.66 -11.05
N THR A 21 -13.88 -17.60 -9.73
CA THR A 21 -12.78 -17.05 -8.94
C THR A 21 -11.58 -17.95 -9.18
N ASP A 22 -10.78 -17.61 -10.19
CA ASP A 22 -9.44 -18.13 -10.35
C ASP A 22 -8.69 -17.74 -9.06
N PRO A 23 -8.10 -18.71 -8.30
CA PRO A 23 -7.24 -18.33 -7.20
C PRO A 23 -6.15 -17.44 -7.78
N GLU A 24 -6.13 -16.18 -7.34
CA GLU A 24 -5.14 -15.20 -7.77
C GLU A 24 -3.77 -15.87 -7.72
N GLN A 25 -3.25 -16.17 -8.90
CA GLN A 25 -1.82 -16.40 -9.06
C GLN A 25 -1.15 -15.20 -8.41
N PRO A 26 -0.13 -15.35 -7.55
CA PRO A 26 0.52 -14.20 -6.92
C PRO A 26 1.03 -13.29 -8.02
N GLY A 27 0.17 -12.36 -8.45
CA GLY A 27 0.50 -11.35 -9.44
C GLY A 27 1.67 -10.56 -8.90
N ASP A 28 2.56 -10.13 -9.78
CA ASP A 28 3.72 -9.32 -9.41
C ASP A 28 3.26 -8.20 -8.49
N LYS A 29 3.73 -8.21 -7.23
CA LYS A 29 3.37 -7.22 -6.23
C LYS A 29 3.77 -5.83 -6.72
N VAL A 30 2.80 -4.94 -6.93
CA VAL A 30 3.04 -3.58 -7.40
C VAL A 30 3.39 -2.69 -6.21
N TYR A 31 4.67 -2.47 -5.99
CA TYR A 31 5.17 -1.65 -4.87
C TYR A 31 5.21 -0.14 -5.17
N THR A 32 4.94 0.25 -6.41
CA THR A 32 4.87 1.66 -6.82
C THR A 32 3.49 2.22 -6.50
N SER A 33 3.45 3.40 -5.87
CA SER A 33 2.19 4.11 -5.62
C SER A 33 1.74 4.84 -6.88
N SER A 34 0.44 4.82 -7.17
CA SER A 34 -0.18 5.65 -8.22
C SER A 34 -0.42 7.09 -7.78
N ILE A 35 -0.40 7.34 -6.47
CA ILE A 35 -0.51 8.68 -5.89
C ILE A 35 0.86 9.23 -5.52
N THR A 36 0.98 10.55 -5.50
CA THR A 36 2.21 11.23 -5.08
C THR A 36 2.40 11.09 -3.58
N LEU A 37 3.53 10.54 -3.18
CA LEU A 37 3.97 10.49 -1.78
C LEU A 37 4.86 11.69 -1.47
N PRO A 38 4.93 12.14 -0.19
CA PRO A 38 5.80 13.25 0.20
C PRO A 38 7.28 12.92 -0.05
N GLU A 39 8.06 13.94 -0.36
CA GLU A 39 9.52 13.88 -0.40
C GLU A 39 10.08 14.57 0.86
N GLY A 40 10.84 13.80 1.66
CA GLY A 40 11.33 14.32 2.95
C GLY A 40 10.20 14.47 3.99
N THR A 41 10.36 15.39 4.93
CA THR A 41 9.34 15.68 5.94
C THR A 41 8.22 16.51 5.31
N ASP A 42 7.00 16.03 5.42
CA ASP A 42 5.82 16.79 4.98
C ASP A 42 5.46 17.84 6.05
N PRO A 43 5.54 19.14 5.73
CA PRO A 43 5.28 20.21 6.70
C PRO A 43 3.79 20.28 7.08
N ASP A 44 2.90 19.85 6.19
CA ASP A 44 1.44 19.90 6.39
C ASP A 44 0.88 18.64 7.07
N ALA A 45 1.73 17.62 7.27
CA ALA A 45 1.37 16.39 7.92
C ALA A 45 1.99 16.25 9.31
N ASN A 46 1.31 15.53 10.20
CA ASN A 46 1.81 15.27 11.55
C ASN A 46 2.77 14.08 11.54
N LYS A 47 4.07 14.33 11.78
CA LYS A 47 5.11 13.28 11.86
C LYS A 47 5.05 12.29 10.68
N ALA A 48 4.83 12.81 9.47
CA ALA A 48 4.93 12.05 8.24
C ALA A 48 6.15 12.49 7.44
N SER A 49 6.74 11.55 6.73
CA SER A 49 7.86 11.81 5.84
C SER A 49 7.91 10.80 4.70
N GLY A 50 8.37 11.24 3.56
CA GLY A 50 8.76 10.36 2.46
C GLY A 50 10.11 9.68 2.71
N GLY A 51 10.39 8.68 1.91
CA GLY A 51 11.65 7.95 1.94
C GLY A 51 11.70 6.88 0.86
N LYS A 52 12.67 6.00 0.99
CA LYS A 52 12.85 4.87 0.07
C LYS A 52 12.95 3.57 0.85
N VAL A 53 12.43 2.51 0.26
CA VAL A 53 12.63 1.13 0.69
C VAL A 53 13.25 0.32 -0.44
N VAL A 54 14.09 -0.64 -0.09
CA VAL A 54 14.63 -1.64 -1.03
C VAL A 54 13.88 -2.95 -0.83
N ILE A 55 13.25 -3.44 -1.89
CA ILE A 55 12.54 -4.72 -1.93
C ILE A 55 13.03 -5.48 -3.16
N GLY A 56 13.58 -6.67 -2.95
CA GLY A 56 14.14 -7.46 -4.05
C GLY A 56 15.23 -6.73 -4.86
N GLY A 57 16.00 -5.84 -4.22
CA GLY A 57 17.05 -5.05 -4.86
C GLY A 57 16.57 -3.77 -5.56
N GLN A 58 15.29 -3.53 -5.67
CA GLN A 58 14.70 -2.33 -6.26
C GLN A 58 14.29 -1.31 -5.20
N LYS A 59 14.39 -0.02 -5.53
CA LYS A 59 14.02 1.10 -4.65
C LYS A 59 12.61 1.59 -4.95
N TYR A 60 11.78 1.68 -3.90
CA TYR A 60 10.42 2.19 -3.98
C TYR A 60 10.23 3.36 -3.02
N SER A 61 9.37 4.32 -3.41
CA SER A 61 8.98 5.42 -2.52
C SER A 61 8.05 4.91 -1.43
N ILE A 62 8.23 5.43 -0.23
CA ILE A 62 7.42 5.09 0.95
C ILE A 62 6.89 6.35 1.62
N LEU A 63 5.81 6.15 2.38
CA LEU A 63 5.34 7.04 3.42
C LEU A 63 5.72 6.43 4.77
N LYS A 64 6.48 7.15 5.57
CA LYS A 64 6.79 6.80 6.96
C LYS A 64 5.95 7.67 7.88
N LEU A 65 5.18 7.04 8.76
CA LEU A 65 4.41 7.72 9.80
C LEU A 65 5.02 7.49 11.18
N GLY A 66 4.91 8.52 11.99
CA GLY A 66 5.19 8.47 13.43
C GLY A 66 6.66 8.32 13.83
N THR A 67 6.85 8.30 15.14
CA THR A 67 8.11 8.03 15.82
C THR A 67 7.90 6.93 16.86
N SER A 68 8.94 6.53 17.58
CA SER A 68 8.77 5.56 18.68
C SER A 68 7.84 6.06 19.80
N LYS A 69 7.63 7.38 19.91
CA LYS A 69 6.88 8.02 21.01
C LYS A 69 5.64 8.77 20.55
N ALA A 70 5.64 9.32 19.33
CA ALA A 70 4.56 10.15 18.80
C ALA A 70 3.93 9.47 17.59
N PHE A 71 2.60 9.46 17.52
CA PHE A 71 1.88 9.04 16.33
C PHE A 71 2.11 10.00 15.17
N GLY A 72 1.88 9.52 13.96
CA GLY A 72 1.90 10.29 12.75
C GLY A 72 0.61 10.16 11.97
N SER A 73 0.33 11.14 11.12
CA SER A 73 -0.79 11.08 10.19
C SER A 73 -0.47 11.81 8.88
N TRP A 74 -1.09 11.34 7.82
CA TRP A 74 -0.96 11.93 6.49
C TRP A 74 -2.25 11.68 5.71
N ASN A 75 -2.68 12.69 4.96
CA ASN A 75 -3.83 12.58 4.06
C ASN A 75 -3.33 12.46 2.63
N SER A 76 -3.95 11.55 1.88
CA SER A 76 -3.71 11.44 0.44
C SER A 76 -4.14 12.72 -0.28
N PRO A 77 -3.68 12.95 -1.50
CA PRO A 77 -4.38 13.82 -2.44
C PRO A 77 -5.85 13.38 -2.57
N MET A 78 -6.71 14.29 -3.03
CA MET A 78 -8.10 13.96 -3.35
C MET A 78 -8.17 12.80 -4.34
N LEU A 79 -9.09 11.88 -4.09
CA LEU A 79 -9.29 10.73 -4.94
C LEU A 79 -10.04 11.09 -6.21
N GLN A 80 -9.94 10.24 -7.22
CA GLN A 80 -10.81 10.32 -8.37
C GLN A 80 -12.23 9.91 -7.95
N ALA A 81 -13.24 10.69 -8.34
CA ALA A 81 -14.63 10.34 -8.07
C ALA A 81 -14.98 8.97 -8.67
N GLY A 82 -15.69 8.14 -7.90
CA GLY A 82 -16.06 6.79 -8.30
C GLY A 82 -14.94 5.75 -8.11
N ALA A 83 -13.80 6.11 -7.48
CA ALA A 83 -12.80 5.12 -7.08
C ALA A 83 -13.47 4.05 -6.19
N SER A 84 -13.29 2.77 -6.54
CA SER A 84 -13.98 1.65 -5.91
C SER A 84 -13.08 0.72 -5.08
N LYS A 85 -11.78 0.99 -5.10
CA LYS A 85 -10.79 0.15 -4.43
C LYS A 85 -9.62 0.98 -3.92
N LEU A 86 -9.16 0.67 -2.72
CA LEU A 86 -7.89 1.12 -2.15
C LEU A 86 -7.01 -0.09 -1.91
N SER A 87 -5.78 -0.06 -2.38
CA SER A 87 -4.79 -1.08 -2.04
C SER A 87 -3.45 -0.45 -1.65
N PHE A 88 -2.71 -1.11 -0.78
CA PHE A 88 -1.39 -0.67 -0.33
C PHE A 88 -0.66 -1.80 0.39
N PHE A 89 0.63 -1.60 0.61
CA PHE A 89 1.44 -2.41 1.52
C PHE A 89 1.73 -1.61 2.79
N ALA A 90 1.73 -2.27 3.94
CA ALA A 90 2.12 -1.63 5.19
C ALA A 90 2.85 -2.61 6.10
N VAL A 91 3.90 -2.13 6.78
CA VAL A 91 4.67 -2.89 7.77
C VAL A 91 4.98 -2.02 8.97
N GLY A 92 5.14 -2.65 10.12
CA GLY A 92 5.60 -2.01 11.34
C GLY A 92 7.12 -1.81 11.35
N TRP A 93 7.60 -1.17 12.40
CA TRP A 93 9.03 -0.93 12.61
C TRP A 93 9.75 -2.20 13.07
N THR A 94 11.00 -2.36 12.68
CA THR A 94 11.84 -3.53 12.98
C THR A 94 11.70 -4.01 14.42
N GLY A 95 11.29 -5.27 14.58
CA GLY A 95 11.15 -5.94 15.88
C GLY A 95 10.09 -5.34 16.81
N LYS A 96 9.17 -4.53 16.27
CA LYS A 96 8.08 -3.90 17.04
C LYS A 96 6.73 -4.20 16.38
N THR A 97 5.71 -4.36 17.20
CA THR A 97 4.33 -4.38 16.72
C THR A 97 3.78 -2.96 16.72
N GLY A 98 2.99 -2.64 15.71
CA GLY A 98 2.37 -1.33 15.55
C GLY A 98 0.90 -1.43 15.18
N GLN A 99 0.30 -0.30 14.91
CA GLN A 99 -1.07 -0.20 14.41
C GLN A 99 -1.15 0.92 13.38
N LEU A 100 -1.88 0.66 12.31
CA LEU A 100 -2.26 1.63 11.31
C LEU A 100 -3.78 1.73 11.26
N THR A 101 -4.30 2.95 11.31
CA THR A 101 -5.72 3.23 11.04
C THR A 101 -5.80 3.94 9.69
N VAL A 102 -6.67 3.43 8.82
CA VAL A 102 -6.97 4.01 7.51
C VAL A 102 -8.39 4.55 7.56
N VAL A 103 -8.58 5.82 7.26
CA VAL A 103 -9.86 6.51 7.35
C VAL A 103 -10.22 7.10 5.99
N ILE A 104 -11.48 6.92 5.56
CA ILE A 104 -12.05 7.68 4.44
C ILE A 104 -12.62 8.97 5.02
N GLU A 105 -12.22 10.10 4.46
CA GLU A 105 -12.70 11.43 4.86
C GLU A 105 -13.39 12.11 3.66
N ASN A 106 -14.31 13.01 3.95
CA ASN A 106 -15.03 13.84 2.97
C ASN A 106 -15.86 13.06 1.94
N GLY A 107 -16.44 11.94 2.35
CA GLY A 107 -17.35 11.12 1.54
C GLY A 107 -16.79 9.73 1.23
N GLY A 108 -17.71 8.80 0.99
CA GLY A 108 -17.37 7.40 0.77
C GLY A 108 -17.29 6.56 2.05
N THR A 109 -17.32 5.25 1.85
CA THR A 109 -17.17 4.23 2.89
C THR A 109 -16.41 3.04 2.36
N PHE A 110 -15.77 2.29 3.24
CA PHE A 110 -15.31 0.93 2.98
C PHE A 110 -16.49 -0.05 2.96
N GLU A 111 -16.26 -1.24 2.44
CA GLU A 111 -17.24 -2.32 2.48
C GLU A 111 -17.82 -2.51 3.88
N GLY A 112 -19.17 -2.69 3.94
CA GLY A 112 -19.92 -2.75 5.19
C GLY A 112 -20.26 -1.39 5.79
N GLY A 113 -20.05 -0.27 5.06
CA GLY A 113 -20.42 1.08 5.51
C GLY A 113 -19.45 1.71 6.51
N ALA A 114 -18.33 1.05 6.80
CA ALA A 114 -17.32 1.58 7.72
C ALA A 114 -16.55 2.76 7.08
N THR A 115 -16.22 3.77 7.87
CA THR A 115 -15.35 4.88 7.46
C THR A 115 -13.89 4.70 7.86
N SER A 116 -13.57 3.65 8.61
CA SER A 116 -12.21 3.35 9.04
C SER A 116 -11.91 1.87 9.07
N LYS A 117 -10.64 1.52 8.89
CA LYS A 117 -10.07 0.18 9.09
C LYS A 117 -8.87 0.27 10.00
N VAL A 118 -8.78 -0.63 10.98
CA VAL A 118 -7.65 -0.74 11.91
C VAL A 118 -6.86 -2.00 11.56
N ILE A 119 -5.56 -1.86 11.42
CA ILE A 119 -4.63 -2.89 10.96
C ILE A 119 -3.55 -3.05 12.01
N ALA A 120 -3.35 -4.26 12.50
CA ALA A 120 -2.16 -4.60 13.27
C ALA A 120 -0.96 -4.75 12.32
N LEU A 121 0.16 -4.15 12.68
CA LEU A 121 1.39 -4.19 11.88
C LEU A 121 2.47 -4.98 12.60
N ASP A 122 3.09 -5.89 11.86
CA ASP A 122 4.29 -6.59 12.30
C ASP A 122 5.54 -5.82 11.91
N GLY A 123 6.55 -5.84 12.76
CA GLY A 123 7.81 -5.14 12.57
C GLY A 123 8.78 -5.90 11.69
N LYS A 124 8.54 -5.86 10.39
CA LYS A 124 9.28 -6.62 9.37
C LYS A 124 10.33 -5.82 8.60
N THR A 125 10.58 -4.56 8.98
CA THR A 125 11.66 -3.80 8.34
C THR A 125 13.01 -4.31 8.83
N ALA A 126 13.95 -4.49 7.92
CA ALA A 126 15.36 -4.77 8.25
C ALA A 126 16.22 -3.52 7.98
N GLY A 127 17.20 -3.29 8.83
CA GLY A 127 18.17 -2.22 8.70
C GLY A 127 18.04 -1.13 9.75
N ALA A 128 19.08 -0.28 9.82
CA ALA A 128 19.12 0.83 10.76
C ALA A 128 18.08 1.88 10.37
N ALA A 129 17.27 2.21 11.35
CA ALA A 129 16.15 3.13 11.23
C ALA A 129 16.50 4.52 10.69
N ASP A 130 17.72 4.95 10.85
CA ASP A 130 18.14 6.33 10.64
C ASP A 130 18.92 6.51 9.34
N ASN A 131 19.11 5.46 8.54
CA ASN A 131 19.80 5.52 7.26
C ASN A 131 18.98 4.82 6.16
N PRO A 132 18.01 5.53 5.56
CA PRO A 132 17.35 4.99 4.39
C PRO A 132 18.36 4.76 3.22
N PRO A 133 18.12 3.75 2.39
CA PRO A 133 16.87 3.03 2.29
C PRO A 133 16.77 1.87 3.29
N PHE A 134 15.57 1.70 3.87
CA PHE A 134 15.24 0.48 4.59
C PHE A 134 15.22 -0.71 3.63
N THR A 135 15.40 -1.90 4.16
CA THR A 135 15.22 -3.13 3.38
C THR A 135 14.05 -3.92 3.95
N ILE A 136 13.21 -4.44 3.05
CA ILE A 136 12.12 -5.37 3.40
C ILE A 136 12.25 -6.57 2.47
N ALA A 137 12.21 -7.78 3.02
CA ALA A 137 12.17 -8.96 2.18
C ALA A 137 10.81 -9.03 1.44
N PRO A 138 10.75 -9.45 0.16
CA PRO A 138 9.48 -9.55 -0.57
C PRO A 138 8.43 -10.41 0.14
N ALA A 139 8.84 -11.44 0.88
CA ALA A 139 7.96 -12.29 1.68
C ALA A 139 7.35 -11.57 2.90
N ASP A 140 8.00 -10.49 3.36
CA ASP A 140 7.59 -9.74 4.52
C ASP A 140 6.73 -8.50 4.18
N THR A 141 6.31 -8.34 2.93
CA THR A 141 5.43 -7.27 2.50
C THR A 141 3.97 -7.67 2.68
N ASP A 142 3.29 -7.09 3.66
CA ASP A 142 1.87 -7.35 3.90
C ASP A 142 1.02 -6.45 3.00
N PHE A 143 0.15 -7.06 2.19
CA PHE A 143 -0.74 -6.39 1.25
C PHE A 143 -2.14 -6.26 1.84
N TYR A 144 -2.72 -5.07 1.68
CA TYR A 144 -4.07 -4.75 2.12
C TYR A 144 -4.87 -4.21 0.95
N GLN A 145 -6.12 -4.65 0.84
CA GLN A 145 -7.05 -4.19 -0.18
C GLN A 145 -8.44 -4.05 0.41
N TYR A 146 -9.09 -2.93 0.11
CA TYR A 146 -10.43 -2.62 0.58
C TYR A 146 -11.29 -2.11 -0.57
N ALA A 147 -12.49 -2.67 -0.71
CA ALA A 147 -13.51 -2.10 -1.56
C ALA A 147 -14.04 -0.80 -0.94
N MET A 148 -14.34 0.16 -1.80
CA MET A 148 -14.89 1.47 -1.44
C MET A 148 -16.15 1.75 -2.22
N SER A 149 -17.04 2.58 -1.68
CA SER A 149 -18.25 3.09 -2.35
C SER A 149 -18.53 4.54 -1.96
N GLY A 150 -19.26 5.25 -2.80
CA GLY A 150 -19.63 6.65 -2.54
C GLY A 150 -18.46 7.64 -2.56
N VAL A 151 -17.33 7.28 -3.18
CA VAL A 151 -16.16 8.15 -3.30
C VAL A 151 -16.47 9.32 -4.23
N THR A 152 -16.17 10.53 -3.78
CA THR A 152 -16.35 11.79 -4.50
C THR A 152 -14.99 12.43 -4.84
N ALA A 153 -15.00 13.49 -5.63
CA ALA A 153 -13.79 14.26 -5.92
C ALA A 153 -13.23 15.04 -4.71
N ALA A 154 -13.95 15.07 -3.57
CA ALA A 154 -13.49 15.67 -2.32
C ALA A 154 -12.91 14.63 -1.35
N THR A 155 -13.10 13.34 -1.65
CA THR A 155 -12.68 12.24 -0.75
C THR A 155 -11.17 12.16 -0.66
N THR A 156 -10.68 11.98 0.56
CA THR A 156 -9.27 11.70 0.87
C THR A 156 -9.16 10.45 1.74
N ILE A 157 -8.00 9.83 1.71
CA ILE A 157 -7.65 8.72 2.62
C ILE A 157 -6.64 9.24 3.64
N LYS A 158 -7.00 9.17 4.90
CA LYS A 158 -6.09 9.45 6.00
C LYS A 158 -5.46 8.16 6.50
N PHE A 159 -4.14 8.14 6.53
CA PHE A 159 -3.36 7.11 7.19
C PHE A 159 -2.86 7.67 8.52
N THR A 160 -3.08 6.97 9.63
CA THR A 160 -2.63 7.43 10.94
C THR A 160 -2.21 6.27 11.83
N THR A 161 -1.21 6.50 12.65
CA THR A 161 -0.79 5.57 13.71
C THR A 161 -1.39 5.95 15.08
N GLU A 162 -2.35 6.87 15.10
CA GLU A 162 -3.13 7.20 16.30
C GLU A 162 -3.87 5.95 16.81
N GLY A 163 -3.81 5.71 18.12
CA GLY A 163 -4.34 4.48 18.73
C GLY A 163 -3.30 3.36 18.89
N ALA A 164 -2.12 3.46 18.28
CA ALA A 164 -1.04 2.50 18.50
C ALA A 164 -0.55 2.58 19.95
N THR A 165 -0.60 1.45 20.65
CA THR A 165 -0.25 1.38 22.08
C THR A 165 1.23 1.08 22.34
N SER A 166 1.92 0.45 21.36
CA SER A 166 3.35 0.11 21.49
C SER A 166 4.22 1.02 20.63
N ASP A 167 4.58 0.62 19.43
CA ASP A 167 5.34 1.46 18.50
C ASP A 167 4.38 2.25 17.59
N LYS A 168 4.67 3.53 17.41
CA LYS A 168 3.81 4.46 16.67
C LYS A 168 4.30 4.72 15.25
N ARG A 169 5.17 3.85 14.72
CA ARG A 169 5.70 3.95 13.37
C ARG A 169 5.02 2.97 12.41
N ALA A 170 4.77 3.44 11.22
CA ALA A 170 4.31 2.64 10.09
C ALA A 170 5.09 3.02 8.82
N ILE A 171 5.37 2.03 7.98
CA ILE A 171 5.93 2.20 6.64
C ILE A 171 4.86 1.75 5.65
N ILE A 172 4.46 2.63 4.75
CA ILE A 172 3.37 2.40 3.80
C ILE A 172 3.90 2.68 2.38
N PHE A 173 3.54 1.85 1.42
CA PHE A 173 3.97 1.99 0.03
C PHE A 173 3.00 1.28 -0.93
N GLY A 174 3.18 1.49 -2.25
CA GLY A 174 2.31 0.86 -3.25
C GLY A 174 0.84 1.25 -3.07
N ILE A 175 0.56 2.51 -2.75
CA ILE A 175 -0.81 3.00 -2.56
C ILE A 175 -1.47 3.23 -3.92
N ASN A 176 -2.55 2.46 -4.20
CA ASN A 176 -3.27 2.46 -5.46
C ASN A 176 -4.79 2.43 -5.25
#